data_a7756cfa501bcbf7d9f760bd15fb0ca4
#
_entry.id   a7756cfa501bcbf7d9f760bd15fb0ca4
#
_cell.length_a   1.000
_cell.length_b   1.000
_cell.length_c   1.000
_cell.angle_alpha   90.00
_cell.angle_beta   90.00
_cell.angle_gamma   90.00
#
_symmetry.space_group_name_H-M   'P 1'
#
loop_
_entity.id
_entity.type
_entity.pdbx_description
1 polymer ?
#
loop_
_entity_poly.entity_id
_entity_poly.type
_entity_poly.pdbx_seq_one_letter_code
_entity_poly.pdbx_strand_id
1 'polypeptide(L)'
;MIARSELKKELINAGIRPSVQRLAIYEYVKSHHTHPTADVVYDALRDVLGSLSLTTVYNTLKLFVDAGLVQLLTIDDTFRCFDGDTTSHAHFRCDSCGRIVDLKIKSDFLAMVDGLGGFEIKEAQLYLKGICPICKRKN
;
A
#
# COMPACT_ATOMS: atom_id res chain seq x y z
N MET A 1 4.45 -4.32 -16.26
CA MET A 1 4.56 -2.86 -16.08
C MET A 1 3.28 -2.20 -16.56
N ILE A 2 2.67 -1.36 -15.73
CA ILE A 2 1.44 -0.67 -16.10
C ILE A 2 1.82 0.63 -16.84
N ALA A 3 1.17 0.88 -17.98
CA ALA A 3 1.43 2.08 -18.77
C ALA A 3 0.95 3.33 -18.01
N ARG A 4 1.72 4.43 -18.13
CA ARG A 4 1.35 5.71 -17.49
C ARG A 4 -0.02 6.22 -17.90
N SER A 5 -0.42 5.96 -19.16
CA SER A 5 -1.73 6.35 -19.64
C SER A 5 -2.86 5.66 -18.88
N GLU A 6 -2.66 4.41 -18.49
CA GLU A 6 -3.64 3.66 -17.69
C GLU A 6 -3.69 4.18 -16.26
N LEU A 7 -2.54 4.45 -15.67
CA LEU A 7 -2.46 5.03 -14.31
C LEU A 7 -3.13 6.39 -14.25
N LYS A 8 -2.94 7.21 -15.27
CA LYS A 8 -3.58 8.51 -15.38
C LYS A 8 -5.10 8.37 -15.41
N LYS A 9 -5.62 7.39 -16.18
CA LYS A 9 -7.06 7.10 -16.23
C LYS A 9 -7.60 6.68 -14.88
N GLU A 10 -6.84 5.85 -14.15
CA GLU A 10 -7.24 5.43 -12.80
C GLU A 10 -7.38 6.61 -11.86
N LEU A 11 -6.46 7.57 -11.91
CA LEU A 11 -6.54 8.78 -11.10
C LEU A 11 -7.79 9.59 -11.46
N ILE A 12 -8.02 9.82 -12.75
CA ILE A 12 -9.19 10.58 -13.22
C ILE A 12 -10.48 9.89 -12.79
N ASN A 13 -10.57 8.58 -12.97
CA ASN A 13 -11.77 7.82 -12.58
C ASN A 13 -12.03 7.87 -11.07
N ALA A 14 -10.99 8.04 -10.27
CA ALA A 14 -11.10 8.18 -8.82
C ALA A 14 -11.39 9.63 -8.39
N GLY A 15 -11.54 10.56 -9.32
CA GLY A 15 -11.79 11.97 -9.03
C GLY A 15 -10.54 12.76 -8.65
N ILE A 16 -9.36 12.25 -8.97
CA ILE A 16 -8.10 12.90 -8.66
C ILE A 16 -7.52 13.54 -9.92
N ARG A 17 -7.24 14.83 -9.82
CA ARG A 17 -6.62 15.56 -10.93
C ARG A 17 -5.17 15.11 -11.09
N PRO A 18 -4.77 14.56 -12.26
CA PRO A 18 -3.40 14.15 -12.49
C PRO A 18 -2.45 15.34 -12.48
N SER A 19 -1.26 15.10 -11.96
CA SER A 19 -0.13 16.04 -12.08
C SER A 19 1.14 15.20 -12.24
N VAL A 20 2.24 15.82 -12.61
CA VAL A 20 3.51 15.12 -12.76
C VAL A 20 3.89 14.42 -11.44
N GLN A 21 3.75 15.13 -10.32
CA GLN A 21 4.08 14.58 -9.01
C GLN A 21 3.14 13.45 -8.60
N ARG A 22 1.83 13.65 -8.73
CA ARG A 22 0.84 12.62 -8.38
C ARG A 22 1.02 11.36 -9.21
N LEU A 23 1.25 11.51 -10.50
CA LEU A 23 1.43 10.36 -11.39
C LEU A 23 2.71 9.59 -11.05
N ALA A 24 3.81 10.29 -10.77
CA ALA A 24 5.07 9.65 -10.40
C ALA A 24 4.96 8.89 -9.07
N ILE A 25 4.29 9.45 -8.07
CA ILE A 25 4.07 8.80 -6.78
C ILE A 25 3.20 7.56 -6.96
N TYR A 26 2.12 7.68 -7.73
CA TYR A 26 1.23 6.54 -7.97
C TYR A 26 1.94 5.42 -8.71
N GLU A 27 2.70 5.75 -9.76
CA GLU A 27 3.49 4.78 -10.51
C GLU A 27 4.49 4.06 -9.61
N TYR A 28 5.16 4.78 -8.72
CA TYR A 28 6.11 4.18 -7.79
C TYR A 28 5.43 3.12 -6.90
N VAL A 29 4.33 3.48 -6.26
CA VAL A 29 3.63 2.57 -5.34
C VAL A 29 3.05 1.37 -6.08
N LYS A 30 2.53 1.57 -7.28
CA LYS A 30 1.96 0.48 -8.10
C LYS A 30 3.01 -0.50 -8.61
N SER A 31 4.23 -0.04 -8.85
CA SER A 31 5.30 -0.86 -9.42
C SER A 31 6.24 -1.46 -8.36
N HIS A 32 6.21 -0.98 -7.13
CA HIS A 32 7.08 -1.46 -6.05
C HIS A 32 6.26 -2.16 -4.98
N HIS A 33 6.28 -3.50 -4.98
CA HIS A 33 5.55 -4.32 -4.02
C HIS A 33 6.35 -4.54 -2.73
N THR A 34 7.19 -3.57 -2.38
CA THR A 34 8.04 -3.61 -1.17
C THR A 34 7.36 -2.94 0.03
N HIS A 35 6.11 -2.49 -0.12
CA HIS A 35 5.34 -1.80 0.91
C HIS A 35 6.08 -0.56 1.42
N PRO A 36 6.34 0.43 0.53
CA PRO A 36 7.17 1.57 0.90
C PRO A 36 6.48 2.50 1.91
N THR A 37 7.30 3.14 2.74
CA THR A 37 6.88 4.28 3.54
C THR A 37 6.90 5.54 2.67
N ALA A 38 6.30 6.63 3.17
CA ALA A 38 6.36 7.92 2.45
C ALA A 38 7.80 8.42 2.30
N ASP A 39 8.64 8.18 3.31
CA ASP A 39 10.05 8.57 3.25
C ASP A 39 10.80 7.84 2.14
N VAL A 40 10.53 6.55 1.96
CA VAL A 40 11.14 5.76 0.88
C VAL A 40 10.71 6.29 -0.49
N VAL A 41 9.43 6.59 -0.65
CA VAL A 41 8.90 7.16 -1.90
C VAL A 41 9.55 8.51 -2.19
N TYR A 42 9.65 9.35 -1.17
CA TYR A 42 10.29 10.66 -1.29
C TYR A 42 11.76 10.54 -1.73
N ASP A 43 12.52 9.69 -1.04
CA ASP A 43 13.93 9.49 -1.36
C ASP A 43 14.15 8.98 -2.78
N ALA A 44 13.24 8.12 -3.27
CA ALA A 44 13.34 7.58 -4.62
C ALA A 44 13.02 8.61 -5.70
N LEU A 45 12.16 9.59 -5.43
CA LEU A 45 11.65 10.52 -6.44
C LEU A 45 12.23 11.93 -6.36
N ARG A 46 12.84 12.30 -5.23
CA ARG A 46 13.31 13.67 -5.00
C ARG A 46 14.30 14.18 -6.03
N ASP A 47 15.18 13.32 -6.53
CA ASP A 47 16.19 13.72 -7.51
C ASP A 47 15.61 13.92 -8.91
N VAL A 48 14.52 13.23 -9.21
CA VAL A 48 13.83 13.33 -10.51
C VAL A 48 12.82 14.48 -10.49
N LEU A 49 12.18 14.72 -9.34
CA LEU A 49 11.17 15.76 -9.16
C LEU A 49 11.72 16.82 -8.19
N GLY A 50 12.51 17.75 -8.71
CA GLY A 50 13.28 18.70 -7.89
C GLY A 50 12.49 19.57 -6.93
N SER A 51 11.18 19.75 -7.15
CA SER A 51 10.31 20.54 -6.28
C SER A 51 9.49 19.67 -5.31
N LEU A 52 9.71 18.35 -5.31
CA LEU A 52 8.97 17.43 -4.46
C LEU A 52 9.36 17.63 -2.98
N SER A 53 8.36 17.67 -2.10
CA SER A 53 8.58 17.70 -0.66
C SER A 53 8.02 16.44 0.01
N LEU A 54 8.53 16.10 1.17
CA LEU A 54 8.00 14.97 1.95
C LEU A 54 6.53 15.18 2.31
N THR A 55 6.16 16.41 2.66
CA THR A 55 4.76 16.76 2.94
C THR A 55 3.86 16.49 1.74
N THR A 56 4.30 16.83 0.54
CA THR A 56 3.54 16.56 -0.68
C THR A 56 3.36 15.04 -0.87
N VAL A 57 4.40 14.25 -0.62
CA VAL A 57 4.30 12.79 -0.73
C VAL A 57 3.27 12.24 0.25
N TYR A 58 3.32 12.66 1.52
CA TYR A 58 2.34 12.23 2.53
C TYR A 58 0.91 12.60 2.12
N ASN A 59 0.69 13.84 1.73
CA ASN A 59 -0.64 14.32 1.36
C ASN A 59 -1.17 13.59 0.12
N THR A 60 -0.30 13.32 -0.84
CA THR A 60 -0.67 12.60 -2.07
C THR A 60 -1.01 11.14 -1.77
N LEU A 61 -0.20 10.46 -0.96
CA LEU A 61 -0.49 9.08 -0.57
C LEU A 61 -1.79 8.99 0.23
N LYS A 62 -2.05 9.94 1.12
CA LYS A 62 -3.31 10.00 1.86
C LYS A 62 -4.50 10.18 0.91
N LEU A 63 -4.35 11.04 -0.09
CA LEU A 63 -5.37 11.24 -1.11
C LEU A 63 -5.69 9.93 -1.83
N PHE A 64 -4.66 9.16 -2.19
CA PHE A 64 -4.83 7.86 -2.86
C PHE A 64 -5.50 6.83 -1.95
N VAL A 65 -5.15 6.81 -0.67
CA VAL A 65 -5.78 5.92 0.31
C VAL A 65 -7.26 6.26 0.46
N ASP A 66 -7.59 7.54 0.60
CA ASP A 66 -8.98 7.99 0.75
C ASP A 66 -9.82 7.67 -0.49
N ALA A 67 -9.19 7.65 -1.67
CA ALA A 67 -9.85 7.30 -2.93
C ALA A 67 -9.90 5.79 -3.21
N GLY A 68 -9.32 4.97 -2.36
CA GLY A 68 -9.31 3.51 -2.53
C GLY A 68 -8.30 2.99 -3.55
N LEU A 69 -7.36 3.82 -4.00
CA LEU A 69 -6.35 3.43 -4.98
C LEU A 69 -5.12 2.76 -4.36
N VAL A 70 -4.87 3.02 -3.11
CA VAL A 70 -3.71 2.52 -2.36
C VAL A 70 -4.20 2.11 -0.97
N GLN A 71 -3.63 1.05 -0.42
CA GLN A 71 -3.91 0.62 0.95
C GLN A 71 -2.87 1.19 1.92
N LEU A 72 -3.33 1.65 3.08
CA LEU A 72 -2.47 2.02 4.19
C LEU A 72 -2.31 0.81 5.10
N LEU A 73 -1.07 0.40 5.35
CA LEU A 73 -0.75 -0.72 6.23
C LEU A 73 -0.23 -0.19 7.56
N THR A 74 -0.81 -0.66 8.64
CA THR A 74 -0.39 -0.36 10.01
C THR A 74 0.19 -1.58 10.72
N ILE A 75 0.60 -2.58 9.94
CA ILE A 75 1.16 -3.83 10.46
C ILE A 75 2.49 -3.60 11.19
N ASP A 76 3.25 -2.58 10.79
CA ASP A 76 4.45 -2.14 11.50
C ASP A 76 4.03 -1.05 12.50
N ASP A 77 4.35 -1.23 13.77
CA ASP A 77 3.96 -0.30 14.83
C ASP A 77 4.70 1.03 14.74
N THR A 78 5.85 1.06 14.09
CA THR A 78 6.71 2.25 13.98
C THR A 78 6.42 3.06 12.72
N PHE A 79 6.22 2.38 11.58
CA PHE A 79 6.08 3.04 10.29
C PHE A 79 4.79 2.64 9.59
N ARG A 80 4.16 3.61 8.96
CA ARG A 80 3.04 3.37 8.06
C ARG A 80 3.58 3.06 6.68
N CYS A 81 3.11 1.96 6.10
CA CYS A 81 3.51 1.51 4.77
C CYS A 81 2.32 1.60 3.82
N PHE A 82 2.63 1.65 2.53
CA PHE A 82 1.60 1.79 1.50
C PHE A 82 1.70 0.64 0.50
N ASP A 83 0.55 0.12 0.09
CA ASP A 83 0.46 -0.99 -0.85
C ASP A 83 -0.41 -0.59 -2.03
N GLY A 84 0.16 -0.62 -3.23
CA GLY A 84 -0.56 -0.32 -4.46
C GLY A 84 -1.49 -1.44 -4.91
N ASP A 85 -1.37 -2.63 -4.33
CA ASP A 85 -2.26 -3.75 -4.61
C ASP A 85 -3.44 -3.69 -3.64
N THR A 86 -4.61 -3.34 -4.17
CA THR A 86 -5.84 -3.21 -3.37
C THR A 86 -6.70 -4.47 -3.40
N THR A 87 -6.23 -5.54 -4.06
CA THR A 87 -6.94 -6.82 -4.00
C THR A 87 -6.83 -7.43 -2.61
N SER A 88 -7.81 -8.26 -2.23
CA SER A 88 -7.82 -8.89 -0.92
C SER A 88 -6.65 -9.88 -0.79
N HIS A 89 -5.78 -9.63 0.17
CA HIS A 89 -4.67 -10.53 0.52
C HIS A 89 -4.28 -10.29 1.97
N ALA A 90 -3.54 -11.22 2.55
CA ALA A 90 -3.04 -11.07 3.91
C ALA A 90 -1.62 -10.52 3.87
N HIS A 91 -1.21 -9.89 4.94
CA HIS A 91 0.16 -9.43 5.13
C HIS A 91 0.76 -10.13 6.34
N PHE A 92 1.99 -10.55 6.21
CA PHE A 92 2.76 -11.12 7.31
C PHE A 92 3.96 -10.24 7.60
N ARG A 93 4.21 -9.95 8.89
CA ARG A 93 5.41 -9.23 9.31
C ARG A 93 6.25 -10.12 10.21
N CYS A 94 7.53 -10.25 9.88
CA CYS A 94 8.48 -11.00 10.71
C CYS A 94 8.98 -10.12 11.87
N ASP A 95 8.83 -10.61 13.10
CA ASP A 95 9.29 -9.88 14.28
C ASP A 95 10.82 -9.82 14.36
N SER A 96 11.51 -10.76 13.71
CA SER A 96 12.97 -10.84 13.75
C SER A 96 13.63 -9.92 12.72
N CYS A 97 13.27 -10.03 11.43
CA CYS A 97 13.91 -9.26 10.36
C CYS A 97 13.08 -8.07 9.87
N GLY A 98 11.84 -7.95 10.33
CA GLY A 98 10.96 -6.84 9.98
C GLY A 98 10.34 -6.88 8.58
N ARG A 99 10.63 -7.91 7.78
CA ARG A 99 10.09 -7.99 6.42
C ARG A 99 8.58 -8.15 6.43
N ILE A 100 7.94 -7.57 5.43
CA ILE A 100 6.51 -7.70 5.21
C ILE A 100 6.31 -8.48 3.92
N VAL A 101 5.48 -9.54 3.98
CA VAL A 101 5.24 -10.45 2.87
C VAL A 101 3.75 -10.50 2.58
N ASP A 102 3.38 -10.48 1.31
CA ASP A 102 2.00 -10.69 0.89
C ASP A 102 1.70 -12.18 0.85
N LEU A 103 0.56 -12.54 1.40
CA LEU A 103 0.09 -13.93 1.40
C LEU A 103 -1.29 -13.99 0.77
N LYS A 104 -1.51 -15.00 -0.08
CA LYS A 104 -2.80 -15.22 -0.70
C LYS A 104 -3.80 -15.76 0.32
N ILE A 105 -5.05 -15.30 0.21
CA ILE A 105 -6.14 -15.83 1.01
C ILE A 105 -6.97 -16.81 0.19
N LYS A 106 -7.57 -17.79 0.86
CA LYS A 106 -8.41 -18.82 0.19
C LYS A 106 -9.81 -18.32 -0.11
N SER A 107 -10.29 -17.36 0.64
CA SER A 107 -11.63 -16.78 0.46
C SER A 107 -11.60 -15.31 0.84
N ASP A 108 -12.63 -14.57 0.39
CA ASP A 108 -12.77 -13.17 0.76
C ASP A 108 -12.89 -13.03 2.28
N PHE A 109 -12.33 -11.96 2.85
CA PHE A 109 -12.39 -11.65 4.27
C PHE A 109 -13.83 -11.62 4.79
N LEU A 110 -14.76 -11.05 4.02
CA LEU A 110 -16.14 -10.90 4.43
C LEU A 110 -16.86 -12.25 4.53
N ALA A 111 -16.39 -13.25 3.77
CA ALA A 111 -16.95 -14.60 3.83
C ALA A 111 -16.59 -15.35 5.13
N MET A 112 -15.58 -14.85 5.85
CA MET A 112 -15.11 -15.47 7.09
C MET A 112 -15.76 -14.87 8.35
N VAL A 113 -16.59 -13.84 8.19
CA VAL A 113 -17.16 -13.10 9.33
C VAL A 113 -18.68 -13.19 9.28
N ASP A 114 -19.27 -13.62 10.40
CA ASP A 114 -20.72 -13.67 10.57
C ASP A 114 -21.23 -12.34 11.12
N GLY A 115 -22.50 -12.06 10.87
CA GLY A 115 -23.17 -10.92 11.47
C GLY A 115 -22.97 -9.58 10.77
N LEU A 116 -22.49 -9.60 9.52
CA LEU A 116 -22.23 -8.37 8.77
C LEU A 116 -23.45 -7.75 8.09
N GLY A 117 -24.62 -8.39 8.21
CA GLY A 117 -25.85 -7.85 7.63
C GLY A 117 -26.15 -6.44 8.15
N GLY A 118 -26.31 -5.47 7.24
CA GLY A 118 -26.56 -4.08 7.60
C GLY A 118 -25.32 -3.23 7.85
N PHE A 119 -24.12 -3.83 7.88
CA PHE A 119 -22.88 -3.06 8.01
C PHE A 119 -22.31 -2.72 6.63
N GLU A 120 -21.88 -1.48 6.45
CA GLU A 120 -21.14 -1.05 5.28
C GLU A 120 -19.64 -1.19 5.58
N ILE A 121 -18.97 -2.13 4.91
CA ILE A 121 -17.56 -2.39 5.16
C ILE A 121 -16.73 -1.62 4.13
N LYS A 122 -15.94 -0.67 4.61
CA LYS A 122 -15.08 0.13 3.73
C LYS A 122 -13.67 -0.43 3.61
N GLU A 123 -13.21 -1.15 4.62
CA GLU A 123 -11.85 -1.68 4.64
C GLU A 123 -11.81 -2.95 5.47
N ALA A 124 -11.03 -3.94 5.02
CA ALA A 124 -10.75 -5.16 5.76
C ALA A 124 -9.27 -5.50 5.56
N GLN A 125 -8.55 -5.73 6.65
CA GLN A 125 -7.13 -6.08 6.64
C GLN A 125 -6.92 -7.32 7.51
N LEU A 126 -6.06 -8.23 7.04
CA LEU A 126 -5.64 -9.39 7.82
C LEU A 126 -4.12 -9.31 8.01
N TYR A 127 -3.69 -9.16 9.26
CA TYR A 127 -2.28 -9.10 9.61
C TYR A 127 -1.88 -10.32 10.42
N LEU A 128 -0.80 -10.97 10.00
CA LEU A 128 -0.18 -12.07 10.72
C LEU A 128 1.22 -11.62 11.13
N LYS A 129 1.59 -11.88 12.37
CA LYS A 129 2.90 -11.50 12.90
C LYS A 129 3.57 -12.73 13.52
N GLY A 130 4.85 -12.86 13.33
CA GLY A 130 5.60 -14.00 13.86
C GLY A 130 7.01 -14.05 13.31
N ILE A 131 7.49 -15.23 12.98
CA ILE A 131 8.86 -15.44 12.50
C ILE A 131 8.81 -16.04 11.11
N CYS A 132 9.50 -15.41 10.15
CA CYS A 132 9.52 -15.89 8.78
C CYS A 132 10.37 -17.16 8.64
N PRO A 133 10.20 -17.95 7.56
CA PRO A 133 10.93 -19.20 7.38
C PRO A 133 12.46 -19.05 7.42
N ILE A 134 12.97 -17.94 6.90
CA ILE A 134 14.42 -17.67 6.89
C ILE A 134 14.94 -17.46 8.32
N CYS A 135 14.26 -16.62 9.10
CA CYS A 135 14.64 -16.35 10.48
C CYS A 135 14.45 -17.56 11.39
N LYS A 136 13.40 -18.35 11.13
CA LYS A 136 13.16 -19.58 11.88
C LYS A 136 14.30 -20.59 11.72
N ARG A 137 14.88 -20.66 10.51
CA ARG A 137 16.02 -21.57 10.25
C ARG A 137 17.32 -21.11 10.87
N LYS A 138 17.46 -19.81 11.17
CA LYS A 138 18.66 -19.25 11.79
C LYS A 138 18.68 -19.44 13.30
N ASN A 139 17.58 -19.80 13.90
CA ASN A 139 17.45 -20.00 15.34
C ASN A 139 17.71 -21.48 15.70
#